data_e3ad9f8a6c15d16109943ccce2e692b2
#
_entry.id   e3ad9f8a6c15d16109943ccce2e692b2
#
_cell.length_a   1.000
_cell.length_b   1.000
_cell.length_c   1.000
_cell.angle_alpha   90.00
_cell.angle_beta   90.00
_cell.angle_gamma   90.00
#
_symmetry.space_group_name_H-M   'P 1'
#
loop_
_entity.id
_entity.type
_entity.pdbx_description
1 polymer ?
#
loop_
_entity_poly.entity_id
_entity_poly.type
_entity_poly.pdbx_seq_one_letter_code
_entity_poly.pdbx_strand_id
1 'polypeptide(L)'
;MDPLWLLLLLPLAVASGWYASRREMPKRAGDEEFNLPSAYFKGLNFLLNEQPDKAIEVFIKVLEVDSETVEMHLTLGNLFRRRGELERATRIHQNIIARPNLSNSQHLQALFELAQDYFKAGLLDRAESLFLELADAPSHAEQALRYLSQLYEQEKEWEKAIAATRRLQKYSEKNISPVLGQYHCELADICLDRQEYDKARAHVDNALKVDPNSTRATIQLGNIEFRIGEYQRAIDTWRKIEEMDPRYLGEVIDNIVVAYRELEDDEGLREFLTNALDDYGGPKLLKAQVEEIQHRQGRDEAVDFLTDWVRKNPTLHGLRSLVNLKNMELNSTTPESELEPLQTLLVSMFDTDGMYRCRQCGFTGRTLHWQCPGCKGWYMQAPVTDEHLVKQTN
;
A
#
# COMPACT_ATOMS: atom_id res chain seq x y z
N MET A 1 20.04 -4.13 -96.82
CA MET A 1 18.67 -3.93 -96.28
C MET A 1 18.83 -3.77 -94.76
N ASP A 2 18.78 -2.55 -94.32
CA ASP A 2 19.07 -2.22 -92.93
C ASP A 2 17.87 -2.61 -92.02
N PRO A 3 18.11 -3.27 -90.90
CA PRO A 3 17.08 -3.74 -89.99
C PRO A 3 16.43 -2.63 -89.09
N LEU A 4 16.58 -1.37 -89.48
CA LEU A 4 16.14 -0.20 -88.73
C LEU A 4 14.58 -0.19 -88.45
N TRP A 5 13.82 -0.90 -89.28
CA TRP A 5 12.38 -1.03 -89.07
C TRP A 5 11.98 -1.84 -87.79
N LEU A 6 12.89 -2.70 -87.25
CA LEU A 6 12.70 -3.41 -86.02
C LEU A 6 12.67 -2.49 -84.80
N LEU A 7 13.27 -1.31 -84.86
CA LEU A 7 13.18 -0.31 -83.79
C LEU A 7 11.75 0.27 -83.55
N LEU A 8 10.90 0.17 -84.59
CA LEU A 8 9.49 0.58 -84.51
C LEU A 8 8.64 -0.40 -83.64
N LEU A 9 9.12 -1.61 -83.35
CA LEU A 9 8.44 -2.56 -82.50
C LEU A 9 8.74 -2.30 -81.01
N LEU A 10 9.79 -1.54 -80.68
CA LEU A 10 10.11 -1.20 -79.27
C LEU A 10 8.98 -0.41 -78.56
N PRO A 11 8.41 0.66 -79.12
CA PRO A 11 7.31 1.33 -78.41
C PRO A 11 6.04 0.50 -78.30
N LEU A 12 5.80 -0.43 -79.25
CA LEU A 12 4.69 -1.37 -79.17
C LEU A 12 4.88 -2.44 -78.07
N ALA A 13 6.11 -2.93 -77.90
CA ALA A 13 6.46 -3.85 -76.82
C ALA A 13 6.39 -3.19 -75.46
N VAL A 14 6.83 -1.92 -75.32
CA VAL A 14 6.71 -1.15 -74.07
C VAL A 14 5.25 -0.85 -73.74
N ALA A 15 4.46 -0.44 -74.79
CA ALA A 15 3.02 -0.16 -74.60
C ALA A 15 2.23 -1.41 -74.21
N SER A 16 2.54 -2.56 -74.85
CA SER A 16 1.91 -3.85 -74.52
C SER A 16 2.30 -4.35 -73.12
N GLY A 17 3.57 -4.23 -72.74
CA GLY A 17 4.05 -4.55 -71.42
C GLY A 17 3.43 -3.67 -70.33
N TRP A 18 3.31 -2.36 -70.58
CA TRP A 18 2.65 -1.41 -69.70
C TRP A 18 1.15 -1.69 -69.56
N TYR A 19 0.48 -2.05 -70.67
CA TYR A 19 -0.95 -2.40 -70.69
C TYR A 19 -1.21 -3.74 -70.02
N ALA A 20 -0.37 -4.74 -70.20
CA ALA A 20 -0.40 -6.03 -69.52
C ALA A 20 -0.15 -5.85 -68.02
N SER A 21 0.86 -5.06 -67.63
CA SER A 21 1.14 -4.72 -66.21
C SER A 21 -0.01 -3.99 -65.53
N ARG A 22 -0.73 -3.12 -66.22
CA ARG A 22 -1.94 -2.47 -65.68
C ARG A 22 -3.14 -3.40 -65.61
N ARG A 23 -3.23 -4.42 -66.43
CA ARG A 23 -4.31 -5.42 -66.42
C ARG A 23 -4.07 -6.53 -65.37
N GLU A 24 -2.81 -6.80 -65.04
CA GLU A 24 -2.42 -7.81 -64.04
C GLU A 24 -2.33 -7.25 -62.61
N MET A 25 -2.62 -5.96 -62.37
CA MET A 25 -2.94 -5.49 -61.07
C MET A 25 -4.46 -5.59 -60.86
N PRO A 26 -5.00 -6.72 -60.41
CA PRO A 26 -6.27 -6.68 -59.74
C PRO A 26 -6.01 -5.80 -58.52
N LYS A 27 -6.74 -4.70 -58.41
CA LYS A 27 -6.95 -3.98 -57.17
C LYS A 27 -7.59 -5.00 -56.19
N ARG A 28 -6.77 -5.79 -55.52
CA ARG A 28 -7.13 -6.41 -54.26
C ARG A 28 -7.12 -5.32 -53.18
N ALA A 29 -8.07 -4.38 -53.36
CA ALA A 29 -8.55 -3.61 -52.24
C ALA A 29 -9.69 -4.45 -51.68
N GLY A 30 -9.43 -5.16 -50.57
CA GLY A 30 -10.53 -5.65 -49.79
C GLY A 30 -10.50 -7.05 -49.24
N ASP A 31 -9.45 -7.85 -49.45
CA ASP A 31 -9.23 -9.04 -48.65
C ASP A 31 -7.76 -9.04 -48.22
N GLU A 32 -7.42 -8.32 -47.17
CA GLU A 32 -6.35 -8.76 -46.29
C GLU A 32 -6.83 -10.12 -45.79
N GLU A 33 -6.32 -11.19 -46.37
CA GLU A 33 -6.44 -12.54 -45.83
C GLU A 33 -6.05 -12.40 -44.35
N PHE A 34 -7.06 -12.46 -43.48
CA PHE A 34 -6.89 -12.22 -42.05
C PHE A 34 -6.00 -13.34 -41.52
N ASN A 35 -4.69 -13.08 -41.56
CA ASN A 35 -3.68 -14.03 -41.13
C ASN A 35 -3.68 -14.07 -39.61
N LEU A 36 -4.31 -15.07 -39.04
CA LEU A 36 -4.51 -15.28 -37.61
C LEU A 36 -3.23 -15.04 -36.79
N PRO A 37 -2.07 -15.63 -37.12
CA PRO A 37 -0.83 -15.35 -36.41
C PRO A 37 -0.44 -13.86 -36.43
N SER A 38 -0.54 -13.23 -37.61
CA SER A 38 -0.21 -11.80 -37.77
C SER A 38 -1.12 -10.88 -36.94
N ALA A 39 -2.43 -11.16 -36.94
CA ALA A 39 -3.38 -10.38 -36.16
C ALA A 39 -3.20 -10.57 -34.63
N TYR A 40 -2.86 -11.78 -34.20
CA TYR A 40 -2.52 -12.06 -32.80
C TYR A 40 -1.29 -11.25 -32.34
N PHE A 41 -0.20 -11.30 -33.11
CA PHE A 41 1.00 -10.50 -32.83
C PHE A 41 0.73 -9.00 -32.87
N LYS A 42 -0.17 -8.51 -33.75
CA LYS A 42 -0.59 -7.12 -33.78
C LYS A 42 -1.35 -6.73 -32.50
N GLY A 43 -2.24 -7.60 -32.01
CA GLY A 43 -2.92 -7.41 -30.73
C GLY A 43 -1.94 -7.33 -29.55
N LEU A 44 -0.99 -8.27 -29.48
CA LEU A 44 0.07 -8.26 -28.47
C LEU A 44 0.93 -6.98 -28.52
N ASN A 45 1.24 -6.52 -29.72
CA ASN A 45 2.04 -5.30 -29.91
C ASN A 45 1.28 -4.06 -29.41
N PHE A 46 -0.03 -3.99 -29.59
CA PHE A 46 -0.84 -2.93 -28.99
C PHE A 46 -0.84 -3.00 -27.44
N LEU A 47 -0.83 -4.19 -26.86
CA LEU A 47 -0.69 -4.35 -25.41
C LEU A 47 0.65 -3.85 -24.88
N LEU A 48 1.74 -4.21 -25.55
CA LEU A 48 3.09 -3.76 -25.19
C LEU A 48 3.26 -2.24 -25.32
N ASN A 49 2.52 -1.61 -26.23
CA ASN A 49 2.50 -0.15 -26.42
C ASN A 49 1.41 0.56 -25.60
N GLU A 50 0.88 -0.08 -24.55
CA GLU A 50 -0.14 0.49 -23.65
C GLU A 50 -1.40 1.01 -24.37
N GLN A 51 -1.81 0.34 -25.46
CA GLN A 51 -3.01 0.66 -26.25
C GLN A 51 -4.08 -0.45 -26.14
N PRO A 52 -4.68 -0.67 -24.95
CA PRO A 52 -5.58 -1.79 -24.71
C PRO A 52 -6.83 -1.77 -25.59
N ASP A 53 -7.35 -0.59 -25.94
CA ASP A 53 -8.56 -0.47 -26.77
C ASP A 53 -8.35 -1.04 -28.18
N LYS A 54 -7.20 -0.74 -28.79
CA LYS A 54 -6.86 -1.28 -30.11
C LYS A 54 -6.57 -2.77 -30.06
N ALA A 55 -5.99 -3.25 -28.95
CA ALA A 55 -5.78 -4.68 -28.72
C ALA A 55 -7.12 -5.43 -28.67
N ILE A 56 -8.09 -4.91 -27.92
CA ILE A 56 -9.45 -5.48 -27.81
C ILE A 56 -10.10 -5.57 -29.19
N GLU A 57 -10.09 -4.52 -30.00
CA GLU A 57 -10.65 -4.53 -31.34
C GLU A 57 -10.04 -5.61 -32.24
N VAL A 58 -8.72 -5.78 -32.16
CA VAL A 58 -8.02 -6.82 -32.93
C VAL A 58 -8.39 -8.20 -32.42
N PHE A 59 -8.39 -8.44 -31.10
CA PHE A 59 -8.71 -9.75 -30.56
C PHE A 59 -10.17 -10.14 -30.79
N ILE A 60 -11.12 -9.21 -30.76
CA ILE A 60 -12.52 -9.50 -31.14
C ILE A 60 -12.58 -10.01 -32.60
N LYS A 61 -11.91 -9.35 -33.54
CA LYS A 61 -11.85 -9.78 -34.96
C LYS A 61 -11.20 -11.16 -35.12
N VAL A 62 -10.13 -11.43 -34.35
CA VAL A 62 -9.47 -12.76 -34.35
C VAL A 62 -10.44 -13.85 -33.89
N LEU A 63 -11.21 -13.59 -32.85
CA LEU A 63 -12.19 -14.54 -32.29
C LEU A 63 -13.42 -14.76 -33.18
N GLU A 64 -13.75 -13.80 -34.06
CA GLU A 64 -14.80 -13.97 -35.09
C GLU A 64 -14.39 -15.03 -36.13
N VAL A 65 -13.06 -15.16 -36.36
CA VAL A 65 -12.50 -16.11 -37.34
C VAL A 65 -12.15 -17.46 -36.69
N ASP A 66 -11.63 -17.46 -35.47
CA ASP A 66 -11.29 -18.66 -34.70
C ASP A 66 -11.81 -18.55 -33.26
N SER A 67 -12.99 -19.09 -33.07
CA SER A 67 -13.70 -19.09 -31.78
C SER A 67 -13.20 -20.18 -30.80
N GLU A 68 -12.30 -21.09 -31.23
CA GLU A 68 -11.92 -22.25 -30.42
C GLU A 68 -10.70 -21.95 -29.52
N THR A 69 -9.91 -20.93 -29.79
CA THR A 69 -8.67 -20.68 -29.06
C THR A 69 -8.94 -20.14 -27.65
N VAL A 70 -8.76 -20.99 -26.64
CA VAL A 70 -8.99 -20.66 -25.21
C VAL A 70 -8.11 -19.53 -24.76
N GLU A 71 -6.84 -19.53 -25.12
CA GLU A 71 -5.84 -18.55 -24.72
C GLU A 71 -6.21 -17.11 -25.16
N MET A 72 -6.82 -16.97 -26.34
CA MET A 72 -7.28 -15.68 -26.82
C MET A 72 -8.49 -15.17 -26.05
N HIS A 73 -9.43 -16.04 -25.70
CA HIS A 73 -10.55 -15.67 -24.85
C HIS A 73 -10.10 -15.26 -23.44
N LEU A 74 -9.14 -16.00 -22.84
CA LEU A 74 -8.54 -15.60 -21.56
C LEU A 74 -7.89 -14.23 -21.64
N THR A 75 -7.12 -13.97 -22.71
CA THR A 75 -6.48 -12.66 -22.92
C THR A 75 -7.51 -11.55 -23.06
N LEU A 76 -8.56 -11.77 -23.84
CA LEU A 76 -9.63 -10.78 -24.03
C LEU A 76 -10.40 -10.53 -22.74
N GLY A 77 -10.73 -11.57 -21.97
CA GLY A 77 -11.36 -11.43 -20.65
C GLY A 77 -10.51 -10.61 -19.70
N ASN A 78 -9.19 -10.89 -19.65
CA ASN A 78 -8.24 -10.11 -18.83
C ASN A 78 -8.15 -8.64 -19.24
N LEU A 79 -8.27 -8.33 -20.54
CA LEU A 79 -8.31 -6.96 -21.02
C LEU A 79 -9.58 -6.23 -20.58
N PHE A 80 -10.74 -6.89 -20.67
CA PHE A 80 -11.99 -6.31 -20.18
C PHE A 80 -11.92 -6.06 -18.67
N ARG A 81 -11.34 -6.98 -17.88
CA ARG A 81 -11.12 -6.78 -16.44
C ARG A 81 -10.23 -5.57 -16.15
N ARG A 82 -9.11 -5.42 -16.86
CA ARG A 82 -8.21 -4.25 -16.70
C ARG A 82 -8.90 -2.94 -17.05
N ARG A 83 -9.81 -2.96 -18.00
CA ARG A 83 -10.61 -1.81 -18.42
C ARG A 83 -11.78 -1.51 -17.47
N GLY A 84 -12.06 -2.39 -16.50
CA GLY A 84 -13.18 -2.26 -15.57
C GLY A 84 -14.50 -2.82 -16.08
N GLU A 85 -14.52 -3.44 -17.28
CA GLU A 85 -15.70 -4.06 -17.88
C GLU A 85 -15.91 -5.47 -17.32
N LEU A 86 -16.13 -5.55 -15.99
CA LEU A 86 -16.12 -6.80 -15.23
C LEU A 86 -17.19 -7.80 -15.66
N GLU A 87 -18.38 -7.33 -16.05
CA GLU A 87 -19.45 -8.20 -16.55
C GLU A 87 -19.05 -8.95 -17.83
N ARG A 88 -18.36 -8.27 -18.75
CA ARG A 88 -17.88 -8.89 -19.99
C ARG A 88 -16.77 -9.89 -19.70
N ALA A 89 -15.83 -9.53 -18.84
CA ALA A 89 -14.76 -10.44 -18.41
C ALA A 89 -15.34 -11.71 -17.81
N THR A 90 -16.24 -11.57 -16.83
CA THR A 90 -16.92 -12.70 -16.15
C THR A 90 -17.64 -13.61 -17.16
N ARG A 91 -18.40 -13.06 -18.09
CA ARG A 91 -19.11 -13.86 -19.12
C ARG A 91 -18.15 -14.65 -19.99
N ILE A 92 -17.04 -14.04 -20.40
CA ILE A 92 -16.04 -14.73 -21.21
C ILE A 92 -15.43 -15.90 -20.43
N HIS A 93 -14.98 -15.67 -19.19
CA HIS A 93 -14.37 -16.73 -18.40
C HIS A 93 -15.36 -17.84 -18.03
N GLN A 94 -16.62 -17.51 -17.74
CA GLN A 94 -17.69 -18.52 -17.55
C GLN A 94 -17.93 -19.35 -18.81
N ASN A 95 -17.96 -18.73 -19.99
CA ASN A 95 -18.13 -19.43 -21.26
C ASN A 95 -16.96 -20.37 -21.55
N ILE A 96 -15.73 -20.01 -21.16
CA ILE A 96 -14.59 -20.91 -21.28
C ILE A 96 -14.80 -22.13 -20.39
N ILE A 97 -15.10 -21.93 -19.10
CA ILE A 97 -15.29 -23.01 -18.13
C ILE A 97 -16.38 -24.00 -18.56
N ALA A 98 -17.41 -23.50 -19.24
CA ALA A 98 -18.52 -24.34 -19.74
C ALA A 98 -18.17 -25.25 -20.94
N ARG A 99 -16.99 -25.12 -21.54
CA ARG A 99 -16.56 -25.93 -22.68
C ARG A 99 -16.24 -27.37 -22.27
N PRO A 100 -16.70 -28.38 -22.99
CA PRO A 100 -16.51 -29.78 -22.60
C PRO A 100 -15.09 -30.33 -22.81
N ASN A 101 -14.29 -29.69 -23.66
CA ASN A 101 -12.97 -30.18 -24.11
C ASN A 101 -11.78 -29.43 -23.53
N LEU A 102 -11.92 -28.84 -22.35
CA LEU A 102 -10.80 -28.16 -21.70
C LEU A 102 -9.81 -29.15 -21.10
N SER A 103 -8.53 -28.88 -21.27
CA SER A 103 -7.51 -29.53 -20.45
C SER A 103 -7.65 -29.08 -18.99
N ASN A 104 -7.20 -29.92 -18.05
CA ASN A 104 -7.24 -29.56 -16.62
C ASN A 104 -6.50 -28.24 -16.34
N SER A 105 -5.39 -27.99 -17.02
CA SER A 105 -4.62 -26.74 -16.89
C SER A 105 -5.42 -25.52 -17.37
N GLN A 106 -6.11 -25.64 -18.51
CA GLN A 106 -6.94 -24.54 -19.05
C GLN A 106 -8.16 -24.29 -18.15
N HIS A 107 -8.75 -25.35 -17.61
CA HIS A 107 -9.87 -25.22 -16.68
C HIS A 107 -9.46 -24.49 -15.40
N LEU A 108 -8.35 -24.89 -14.75
CA LEU A 108 -7.83 -24.21 -13.56
C LEU A 108 -7.45 -22.77 -13.84
N GLN A 109 -6.85 -22.48 -15.01
CA GLN A 109 -6.54 -21.11 -15.41
C GLN A 109 -7.81 -20.27 -15.59
N ALA A 110 -8.83 -20.80 -16.25
CA ALA A 110 -10.11 -20.11 -16.44
C ALA A 110 -10.84 -19.85 -15.10
N LEU A 111 -10.81 -20.82 -14.18
CA LEU A 111 -11.33 -20.64 -12.82
C LEU A 111 -10.58 -19.53 -12.08
N PHE A 112 -9.26 -19.49 -12.22
CA PHE A 112 -8.42 -18.45 -11.58
C PHE A 112 -8.75 -17.06 -12.13
N GLU A 113 -8.93 -16.93 -13.44
CA GLU A 113 -9.32 -15.65 -14.05
C GLU A 113 -10.74 -15.24 -13.63
N LEU A 114 -11.69 -16.18 -13.55
CA LEU A 114 -13.04 -15.91 -13.05
C LEU A 114 -13.05 -15.48 -11.58
N ALA A 115 -12.23 -16.13 -10.75
CA ALA A 115 -12.08 -15.76 -9.34
C ALA A 115 -11.56 -14.33 -9.18
N GLN A 116 -10.60 -13.91 -10.03
CA GLN A 116 -10.12 -12.53 -10.06
C GLN A 116 -11.20 -11.54 -10.52
N ASP A 117 -12.04 -11.92 -11.50
CA ASP A 117 -13.16 -11.07 -11.93
C ASP A 117 -14.14 -10.85 -10.78
N TYR A 118 -14.52 -11.91 -10.07
CA TYR A 118 -15.39 -11.80 -8.89
C TYR A 118 -14.76 -10.95 -7.79
N PHE A 119 -13.46 -11.14 -7.50
CA PHE A 119 -12.74 -10.34 -6.52
C PHE A 119 -12.76 -8.86 -6.88
N LYS A 120 -12.48 -8.52 -8.14
CA LYS A 120 -12.51 -7.13 -8.64
C LYS A 120 -13.92 -6.54 -8.67
N ALA A 121 -14.94 -7.38 -8.88
CA ALA A 121 -16.35 -6.99 -8.83
C ALA A 121 -16.90 -6.82 -7.40
N GLY A 122 -16.11 -7.14 -6.37
CA GLY A 122 -16.56 -7.13 -4.97
C GLY A 122 -17.49 -8.30 -4.60
N LEU A 123 -17.59 -9.33 -5.45
CA LEU A 123 -18.35 -10.54 -5.18
C LEU A 123 -17.49 -11.53 -4.38
N LEU A 124 -17.17 -11.13 -3.13
CA LEU A 124 -16.12 -11.77 -2.33
C LEU A 124 -16.42 -13.23 -2.00
N ASP A 125 -17.66 -13.59 -1.65
CA ASP A 125 -18.06 -14.98 -1.37
C ASP A 125 -17.82 -15.93 -2.57
N ARG A 126 -18.10 -15.44 -3.80
CA ARG A 126 -17.85 -16.20 -5.01
C ARG A 126 -16.37 -16.34 -5.31
N ALA A 127 -15.62 -15.27 -5.11
CA ALA A 127 -14.17 -15.28 -5.27
C ALA A 127 -13.51 -16.22 -4.25
N GLU A 128 -13.94 -16.19 -2.97
CA GLU A 128 -13.46 -17.07 -1.90
C GLU A 128 -13.63 -18.54 -2.29
N SER A 129 -14.83 -18.91 -2.73
CA SER A 129 -15.14 -20.31 -3.11
C SER A 129 -14.19 -20.82 -4.20
N LEU A 130 -13.97 -20.04 -5.26
CA LEU A 130 -13.07 -20.45 -6.35
C LEU A 130 -11.59 -20.42 -5.92
N PHE A 131 -11.16 -19.44 -5.14
CA PHE A 131 -9.78 -19.41 -4.66
C PHE A 131 -9.49 -20.54 -3.66
N LEU A 132 -10.46 -20.99 -2.85
CA LEU A 132 -10.29 -22.15 -1.98
C LEU A 132 -10.07 -23.44 -2.80
N GLU A 133 -10.86 -23.65 -3.85
CA GLU A 133 -10.67 -24.77 -4.79
C GLU A 133 -9.28 -24.73 -5.43
N LEU A 134 -8.86 -23.56 -5.91
CA LEU A 134 -7.56 -23.36 -6.55
C LEU A 134 -6.38 -23.46 -5.58
N ALA A 135 -6.59 -23.20 -4.29
CA ALA A 135 -5.56 -23.32 -3.27
C ALA A 135 -5.14 -24.79 -3.01
N ASP A 136 -5.95 -25.75 -3.44
CA ASP A 136 -5.62 -27.17 -3.36
C ASP A 136 -4.96 -27.70 -4.66
N ALA A 137 -4.93 -26.90 -5.73
CA ALA A 137 -4.23 -27.20 -6.97
C ALA A 137 -2.79 -26.66 -6.95
N PRO A 138 -1.74 -27.53 -6.97
CA PRO A 138 -0.34 -27.08 -6.80
C PRO A 138 0.11 -25.99 -7.76
N SER A 139 -0.42 -25.97 -8.99
CA SER A 139 -0.07 -24.99 -10.04
C SER A 139 -0.59 -23.58 -9.75
N HIS A 140 -1.65 -23.43 -8.93
CA HIS A 140 -2.30 -22.16 -8.65
C HIS A 140 -2.33 -21.84 -7.15
N ALA A 141 -1.88 -22.77 -6.28
CA ALA A 141 -1.97 -22.65 -4.83
C ALA A 141 -1.37 -21.35 -4.29
N GLU A 142 -0.17 -20.98 -4.73
CA GLU A 142 0.48 -19.75 -4.27
C GLU A 142 -0.35 -18.50 -4.61
N GLN A 143 -0.80 -18.39 -5.86
CA GLN A 143 -1.55 -17.22 -6.32
C GLN A 143 -2.93 -17.15 -5.66
N ALA A 144 -3.63 -18.28 -5.57
CA ALA A 144 -4.93 -18.38 -4.91
C ALA A 144 -4.85 -17.99 -3.42
N LEU A 145 -3.84 -18.49 -2.69
CA LEU A 145 -3.62 -18.15 -1.29
C LEU A 145 -3.27 -16.67 -1.08
N ARG A 146 -2.56 -16.05 -2.03
CA ARG A 146 -2.33 -14.59 -1.99
C ARG A 146 -3.63 -13.81 -2.11
N TYR A 147 -4.52 -14.20 -3.04
CA TYR A 147 -5.82 -13.56 -3.17
C TYR A 147 -6.73 -13.83 -1.97
N LEU A 148 -6.73 -15.03 -1.40
CA LEU A 148 -7.47 -15.34 -0.17
C LEU A 148 -7.00 -14.48 0.99
N SER A 149 -5.68 -14.31 1.17
CA SER A 149 -5.15 -13.42 2.22
C SER A 149 -5.63 -11.98 2.03
N GLN A 150 -5.61 -11.46 0.80
CA GLN A 150 -6.11 -10.10 0.50
C GLN A 150 -7.62 -9.96 0.70
N LEU A 151 -8.38 -11.00 0.34
CA LEU A 151 -9.83 -11.04 0.52
C LEU A 151 -10.18 -10.99 2.02
N TYR A 152 -9.55 -11.82 2.82
CA TYR A 152 -9.77 -11.86 4.26
C TYR A 152 -9.27 -10.59 4.97
N GLU A 153 -8.19 -9.96 4.49
CA GLU A 153 -7.80 -8.61 4.94
C GLU A 153 -8.91 -7.58 4.69
N GLN A 154 -9.52 -7.61 3.50
CA GLN A 154 -10.57 -6.68 3.11
C GLN A 154 -11.83 -6.85 3.97
N GLU A 155 -12.17 -8.09 4.31
CA GLU A 155 -13.31 -8.45 5.16
C GLU A 155 -12.98 -8.39 6.65
N LYS A 156 -11.70 -8.16 7.02
CA LYS A 156 -11.20 -8.19 8.40
C LYS A 156 -11.40 -9.54 9.11
N GLU A 157 -11.40 -10.61 8.33
CA GLU A 157 -11.49 -11.99 8.80
C GLU A 157 -10.08 -12.51 9.16
N TRP A 158 -9.53 -11.98 10.26
CA TRP A 158 -8.11 -12.14 10.57
C TRP A 158 -7.68 -13.58 10.83
N GLU A 159 -8.51 -14.42 11.42
CA GLU A 159 -8.24 -15.85 11.63
C GLU A 159 -8.09 -16.58 10.29
N LYS A 160 -8.98 -16.29 9.33
CA LYS A 160 -8.89 -16.85 7.98
C LYS A 160 -7.67 -16.31 7.24
N ALA A 161 -7.36 -15.02 7.39
CA ALA A 161 -6.15 -14.41 6.82
C ALA A 161 -4.89 -15.08 7.34
N ILE A 162 -4.79 -15.35 8.65
CA ILE A 162 -3.70 -16.09 9.28
C ILE A 162 -3.59 -17.51 8.69
N ALA A 163 -4.72 -18.22 8.58
CA ALA A 163 -4.71 -19.58 8.05
C ALA A 163 -4.24 -19.63 6.58
N ALA A 164 -4.75 -18.74 5.73
CA ALA A 164 -4.35 -18.63 4.34
C ALA A 164 -2.86 -18.26 4.19
N THR A 165 -2.40 -17.28 4.98
CA THR A 165 -1.01 -16.81 4.94
C THR A 165 -0.03 -17.87 5.45
N ARG A 166 -0.38 -18.67 6.47
CA ARG A 166 0.45 -19.80 6.91
C ARG A 166 0.54 -20.89 5.84
N ARG A 167 -0.53 -21.13 5.08
CA ARG A 167 -0.47 -22.04 3.91
C ARG A 167 0.43 -21.46 2.82
N LEU A 168 0.30 -20.17 2.54
CA LEU A 168 1.09 -19.45 1.55
C LEU A 168 2.60 -19.52 1.85
N GLN A 169 3.00 -19.49 3.13
CA GLN A 169 4.40 -19.57 3.55
C GLN A 169 5.13 -20.80 3.02
N LYS A 170 4.41 -21.90 2.72
CA LYS A 170 4.97 -23.13 2.16
C LYS A 170 5.37 -23.00 0.68
N TYR A 171 4.79 -22.03 -0.02
CA TYR A 171 4.97 -21.83 -1.46
C TYR A 171 5.76 -20.56 -1.77
N SER A 172 5.81 -19.61 -0.84
CA SER A 172 6.45 -18.30 -1.06
C SER A 172 7.90 -18.30 -0.62
N GLU A 173 8.78 -17.85 -1.50
CA GLU A 173 10.19 -17.55 -1.16
C GLU A 173 10.34 -16.24 -0.37
N LYS A 174 9.32 -15.37 -0.39
CA LYS A 174 9.33 -14.10 0.33
C LYS A 174 9.02 -14.32 1.80
N ASN A 175 9.72 -13.56 2.65
CA ASN A 175 9.39 -13.52 4.07
C ASN A 175 8.03 -12.81 4.27
N ILE A 176 6.99 -13.57 4.60
CA ILE A 176 5.65 -13.07 4.90
C ILE A 176 5.35 -13.00 6.40
N SER A 177 6.33 -13.34 7.24
CA SER A 177 6.21 -13.28 8.70
C SER A 177 5.78 -11.93 9.23
N PRO A 178 6.29 -10.78 8.73
CA PRO A 178 5.83 -9.48 9.20
C PRO A 178 4.32 -9.24 8.97
N VAL A 179 3.79 -9.68 7.83
CA VAL A 179 2.34 -9.56 7.54
C VAL A 179 1.52 -10.43 8.48
N LEU A 180 1.98 -11.66 8.74
CA LEU A 180 1.33 -12.57 9.69
C LEU A 180 1.33 -12.00 11.11
N GLY A 181 2.42 -11.34 11.52
CA GLY A 181 2.49 -10.59 12.78
C GLY A 181 1.43 -9.50 12.87
N GLN A 182 1.20 -8.75 11.77
CA GLN A 182 0.17 -7.70 11.75
C GLN A 182 -1.25 -8.24 11.94
N TYR A 183 -1.59 -9.40 11.37
CA TYR A 183 -2.92 -10.00 11.58
C TYR A 183 -3.14 -10.40 13.04
N HIS A 184 -2.10 -10.92 13.70
CA HIS A 184 -2.17 -11.17 15.14
C HIS A 184 -2.34 -9.88 15.94
N CYS A 185 -1.69 -8.78 15.54
CA CYS A 185 -1.90 -7.47 16.15
C CYS A 185 -3.34 -6.95 15.97
N GLU A 186 -3.97 -7.18 14.82
CA GLU A 186 -5.39 -6.82 14.60
C GLU A 186 -6.33 -7.59 15.55
N LEU A 187 -6.09 -8.89 15.74
CA LEU A 187 -6.84 -9.69 16.72
C LEU A 187 -6.60 -9.22 18.15
N ALA A 188 -5.38 -8.80 18.47
CA ALA A 188 -5.07 -8.23 19.77
C ALA A 188 -5.84 -6.92 20.02
N ASP A 189 -5.92 -6.03 19.01
CA ASP A 189 -6.70 -4.79 19.12
C ASP A 189 -8.19 -5.07 19.37
N ILE A 190 -8.78 -6.05 18.66
CA ILE A 190 -10.18 -6.47 18.89
C ILE A 190 -10.39 -6.97 20.33
N CYS A 191 -9.42 -7.75 20.85
CA CYS A 191 -9.49 -8.23 22.24
C CYS A 191 -9.31 -7.09 23.26
N LEU A 192 -8.42 -6.12 22.96
CA LEU A 192 -8.21 -4.93 23.81
C LEU A 192 -9.48 -4.06 23.90
N ASP A 193 -10.18 -3.87 22.78
CA ASP A 193 -11.44 -3.12 22.74
C ASP A 193 -12.53 -3.80 23.60
N ARG A 194 -12.45 -5.13 23.71
CA ARG A 194 -13.35 -5.93 24.57
C ARG A 194 -12.84 -6.08 26.01
N GLN A 195 -11.68 -5.51 26.34
CA GLN A 195 -11.00 -5.65 27.64
C GLN A 195 -10.62 -7.11 27.98
N GLU A 196 -10.43 -7.95 26.96
CA GLU A 196 -10.01 -9.35 27.10
C GLU A 196 -8.48 -9.44 27.11
N TYR A 197 -7.83 -8.93 28.15
CA TYR A 197 -6.36 -8.73 28.20
C TYR A 197 -5.56 -10.02 28.02
N ASP A 198 -6.01 -11.14 28.58
CA ASP A 198 -5.30 -12.43 28.44
C ASP A 198 -5.29 -12.91 26.99
N LYS A 199 -6.43 -12.77 26.28
CA LYS A 199 -6.51 -13.13 24.87
C LYS A 199 -5.70 -12.17 24.01
N ALA A 200 -5.77 -10.88 24.30
CA ALA A 200 -4.95 -9.87 23.64
C ALA A 200 -3.46 -10.21 23.76
N ARG A 201 -3.00 -10.53 24.98
CA ARG A 201 -1.61 -10.94 25.23
C ARG A 201 -1.22 -12.18 24.44
N ALA A 202 -2.07 -13.20 24.39
CA ALA A 202 -1.80 -14.41 23.62
C ALA A 202 -1.64 -14.10 22.09
N HIS A 203 -2.41 -13.18 21.54
CA HIS A 203 -2.25 -12.75 20.15
C HIS A 203 -0.97 -11.94 19.96
N VAL A 204 -0.63 -11.02 20.85
CA VAL A 204 0.64 -10.25 20.79
C VAL A 204 1.85 -11.18 20.91
N ASP A 205 1.82 -12.16 21.81
CA ASP A 205 2.89 -13.16 21.94
C ASP A 205 3.05 -13.97 20.64
N ASN A 206 1.95 -14.29 19.96
CA ASN A 206 2.01 -14.96 18.66
C ASN A 206 2.56 -14.03 17.57
N ALA A 207 2.26 -12.74 17.59
CA ALA A 207 2.84 -11.75 16.68
C ALA A 207 4.37 -11.67 16.88
N LEU A 208 4.85 -11.57 18.11
CA LEU A 208 6.28 -11.51 18.45
C LEU A 208 7.03 -12.82 18.16
N LYS A 209 6.37 -13.99 18.26
CA LYS A 209 6.95 -15.26 17.84
C LYS A 209 7.22 -15.33 16.34
N VAL A 210 6.37 -14.72 15.54
CA VAL A 210 6.46 -14.72 14.07
C VAL A 210 7.37 -13.60 13.59
N ASP A 211 7.28 -12.44 14.20
CA ASP A 211 8.07 -11.24 13.92
C ASP A 211 8.60 -10.63 15.23
N PRO A 212 9.77 -11.09 15.72
CA PRO A 212 10.36 -10.61 16.97
C PRO A 212 10.67 -9.10 16.99
N ASN A 213 10.81 -8.48 15.81
CA ASN A 213 11.12 -7.07 15.67
C ASN A 213 9.86 -6.22 15.34
N SER A 214 8.67 -6.73 15.65
CA SER A 214 7.42 -5.99 15.43
C SER A 214 7.24 -4.88 16.44
N THR A 215 7.53 -3.64 16.04
CA THR A 215 7.31 -2.45 16.89
C THR A 215 5.85 -2.32 17.31
N ARG A 216 4.88 -2.62 16.42
CA ARG A 216 3.45 -2.61 16.76
C ARG A 216 3.12 -3.59 17.88
N ALA A 217 3.60 -4.83 17.78
CA ALA A 217 3.35 -5.85 18.79
C ALA A 217 3.97 -5.46 20.14
N THR A 218 5.17 -4.84 20.13
CA THR A 218 5.83 -4.32 21.31
C THR A 218 5.04 -3.19 21.96
N ILE A 219 4.51 -2.26 21.16
CA ILE A 219 3.60 -1.19 21.65
C ILE A 219 2.36 -1.79 22.31
N GLN A 220 1.72 -2.77 21.63
CA GLN A 220 0.52 -3.43 22.17
C GLN A 220 0.81 -4.20 23.47
N LEU A 221 1.95 -4.90 23.56
CA LEU A 221 2.34 -5.59 24.77
C LEU A 221 2.47 -4.63 25.95
N GLY A 222 3.22 -3.54 25.79
CA GLY A 222 3.34 -2.52 26.83
C GLY A 222 2.00 -1.87 27.18
N ASN A 223 1.12 -1.65 26.21
CA ASN A 223 -0.23 -1.14 26.46
C ASN A 223 -1.08 -2.13 27.29
N ILE A 224 -0.94 -3.44 27.07
CA ILE A 224 -1.60 -4.46 27.89
C ILE A 224 -1.06 -4.41 29.30
N GLU A 225 0.26 -4.42 29.48
CA GLU A 225 0.92 -4.39 30.78
C GLU A 225 0.55 -3.13 31.57
N PHE A 226 0.49 -1.98 30.91
CA PHE A 226 0.01 -0.74 31.49
C PHE A 226 -1.45 -0.82 31.97
N ARG A 227 -2.35 -1.38 31.15
CA ARG A 227 -3.78 -1.47 31.48
C ARG A 227 -4.08 -2.42 32.64
N ILE A 228 -3.23 -3.42 32.87
CA ILE A 228 -3.35 -4.34 34.03
C ILE A 228 -2.59 -3.85 35.24
N GLY A 229 -1.95 -2.66 35.19
CA GLY A 229 -1.24 -2.03 36.30
C GLY A 229 0.21 -2.51 36.48
N GLU A 230 0.76 -3.28 35.53
CA GLU A 230 2.18 -3.69 35.54
C GLU A 230 3.08 -2.61 34.96
N TYR A 231 3.09 -1.41 35.56
CA TYR A 231 3.72 -0.20 35.02
C TYR A 231 5.21 -0.35 34.73
N GLN A 232 5.98 -0.97 35.63
CA GLN A 232 7.40 -1.19 35.41
C GLN A 232 7.67 -2.05 34.18
N ARG A 233 6.89 -3.12 34.00
CA ARG A 233 7.01 -4.00 32.83
C ARG A 233 6.63 -3.27 31.54
N ALA A 234 5.58 -2.43 31.60
CA ALA A 234 5.17 -1.64 30.47
C ALA A 234 6.29 -0.70 30.00
N ILE A 235 6.96 -0.01 30.93
CA ILE A 235 8.12 0.84 30.65
C ILE A 235 9.26 0.02 30.01
N ASP A 236 9.63 -1.11 30.61
CA ASP A 236 10.70 -1.98 30.12
C ASP A 236 10.39 -2.54 28.72
N THR A 237 9.11 -2.80 28.44
CA THR A 237 8.65 -3.26 27.14
C THR A 237 8.70 -2.14 26.11
N TRP A 238 8.20 -0.94 26.41
CA TRP A 238 8.21 0.19 25.48
C TRP A 238 9.63 0.69 25.21
N ARG A 239 10.56 0.62 26.17
CA ARG A 239 11.97 1.00 25.94
C ARG A 239 12.65 0.18 24.86
N LYS A 240 12.20 -1.05 24.57
CA LYS A 240 12.70 -1.83 23.42
C LYS A 240 12.46 -1.16 22.08
N ILE A 241 11.48 -0.22 21.99
CA ILE A 241 11.22 0.56 20.80
C ILE A 241 12.40 1.46 20.44
N GLU A 242 13.18 1.91 21.43
CA GLU A 242 14.40 2.71 21.23
C GLU A 242 15.41 1.99 20.33
N GLU A 243 15.56 0.66 20.47
CA GLU A 243 16.47 -0.16 19.68
C GLU A 243 15.84 -0.62 18.35
N MET A 244 14.50 -0.79 18.31
CA MET A 244 13.80 -1.34 17.14
C MET A 244 13.50 -0.28 16.10
N ASP A 245 12.77 0.76 16.49
CA ASP A 245 12.39 1.91 15.64
C ASP A 245 11.99 3.11 16.52
N PRO A 246 12.96 3.95 16.93
CA PRO A 246 12.73 5.04 17.87
C PRO A 246 11.72 6.09 17.37
N ARG A 247 11.43 6.14 16.07
CA ARG A 247 10.40 7.05 15.52
C ARG A 247 9.02 6.82 16.11
N TYR A 248 8.73 5.60 16.58
CA TYR A 248 7.43 5.26 17.19
C TYR A 248 7.41 5.46 18.70
N LEU A 249 8.51 5.90 19.32
CA LEU A 249 8.55 6.16 20.77
C LEU A 249 7.50 7.22 21.17
N GLY A 250 7.29 8.22 20.32
CA GLY A 250 6.24 9.21 20.51
C GLY A 250 4.81 8.66 20.56
N GLU A 251 4.57 7.40 20.13
CA GLU A 251 3.22 6.79 20.21
C GLU A 251 2.89 6.28 21.62
N VAL A 252 3.89 6.09 22.45
CA VAL A 252 3.76 5.53 23.81
C VAL A 252 4.18 6.52 24.89
N ILE A 253 4.71 7.69 24.52
CA ILE A 253 5.31 8.64 25.47
C ILE A 253 4.31 9.10 26.55
N ASP A 254 3.06 9.39 26.18
CA ASP A 254 2.05 9.81 27.13
C ASP A 254 1.78 8.73 28.19
N ASN A 255 1.74 7.46 27.78
CA ASN A 255 1.55 6.32 28.66
C ASN A 255 2.80 6.07 29.53
N ILE A 256 4.00 6.27 28.98
CA ILE A 256 5.26 6.18 29.75
C ILE A 256 5.28 7.21 30.86
N VAL A 257 4.92 8.45 30.58
CA VAL A 257 4.84 9.51 31.59
C VAL A 257 3.88 9.14 32.71
N VAL A 258 2.70 8.61 32.37
CA VAL A 258 1.72 8.14 33.37
C VAL A 258 2.29 6.97 34.17
N ALA A 259 2.92 6.00 33.53
CA ALA A 259 3.47 4.82 34.19
C ALA A 259 4.56 5.18 35.21
N TYR A 260 5.46 6.11 34.88
CA TYR A 260 6.47 6.61 35.84
C TYR A 260 5.82 7.33 37.03
N ARG A 261 4.78 8.12 36.78
CA ARG A 261 4.04 8.82 37.85
C ARG A 261 3.31 7.85 38.79
N GLU A 262 2.71 6.80 38.26
CA GLU A 262 2.06 5.75 39.06
C GLU A 262 3.06 4.95 39.91
N LEU A 263 4.34 4.92 39.47
CA LEU A 263 5.45 4.33 40.23
C LEU A 263 6.11 5.30 41.20
N GLU A 264 5.68 6.59 41.21
CA GLU A 264 6.29 7.66 41.98
C GLU A 264 7.81 7.85 41.66
N ASP A 265 8.24 7.48 40.44
CA ASP A 265 9.62 7.57 39.97
C ASP A 265 9.85 8.78 39.07
N ASP A 266 9.80 9.95 39.68
CA ASP A 266 10.02 11.24 39.00
C ASP A 266 11.45 11.39 38.46
N GLU A 267 12.43 10.79 39.11
CA GLU A 267 13.84 10.86 38.68
C GLU A 267 14.06 10.04 37.42
N GLY A 268 13.52 8.81 37.40
CA GLY A 268 13.56 7.95 36.20
C GLY A 268 12.83 8.55 35.02
N LEU A 269 11.69 9.22 35.24
CA LEU A 269 10.98 9.95 34.19
C LEU A 269 11.85 11.06 33.58
N ARG A 270 12.48 11.87 34.42
CA ARG A 270 13.32 12.98 33.97
C ARG A 270 14.52 12.48 33.16
N GLU A 271 15.22 11.47 33.67
CA GLU A 271 16.36 10.87 32.96
C GLU A 271 15.91 10.30 31.61
N PHE A 272 14.82 9.56 31.59
CA PHE A 272 14.26 8.97 30.37
C PHE A 272 13.91 10.03 29.32
N LEU A 273 13.13 11.07 29.71
CA LEU A 273 12.70 12.12 28.79
C LEU A 273 13.89 12.91 28.22
N THR A 274 14.89 13.22 29.06
CA THR A 274 16.09 13.94 28.65
C THR A 274 16.87 13.12 27.62
N ASN A 275 17.17 11.88 27.92
CA ASN A 275 17.93 11.01 27.04
C ASN A 275 17.16 10.74 25.72
N ALA A 276 15.86 10.45 25.81
CA ALA A 276 15.04 10.18 24.63
C ALA A 276 14.91 11.40 23.70
N LEU A 277 14.82 12.61 24.26
CA LEU A 277 14.78 13.84 23.47
C LEU A 277 16.12 14.15 22.81
N ASP A 278 17.25 13.94 23.52
CA ASP A 278 18.59 14.19 23.00
C ASP A 278 18.98 13.18 21.92
N ASP A 279 18.62 11.89 22.09
CA ASP A 279 19.00 10.82 21.17
C ASP A 279 18.09 10.74 19.93
N TYR A 280 16.78 10.96 20.10
CA TYR A 280 15.80 10.68 19.06
C TYR A 280 15.02 11.91 18.58
N GLY A 281 14.89 12.92 19.44
CA GLY A 281 14.13 14.13 19.12
C GLY A 281 12.64 13.87 18.90
N GLY A 282 11.98 14.80 18.24
CA GLY A 282 10.58 14.66 17.81
C GLY A 282 9.58 15.48 18.62
N PRO A 283 8.46 15.86 18.01
CA PRO A 283 7.51 16.81 18.59
C PRO A 283 6.80 16.31 19.84
N LYS A 284 6.49 15.00 19.92
CA LYS A 284 5.81 14.42 21.07
C LYS A 284 6.74 14.31 22.29
N LEU A 285 8.02 13.94 22.06
CA LEU A 285 9.03 13.89 23.12
C LEU A 285 9.32 15.29 23.66
N LEU A 286 9.51 16.27 22.77
CA LEU A 286 9.69 17.66 23.16
C LEU A 286 8.52 18.18 24.00
N LYS A 287 7.28 17.90 23.57
CA LYS A 287 6.08 18.27 24.31
C LYS A 287 6.08 17.66 25.72
N ALA A 288 6.33 16.35 25.83
CA ALA A 288 6.36 15.64 27.11
C ALA A 288 7.43 16.21 28.05
N GLN A 289 8.64 16.50 27.55
CA GLN A 289 9.71 17.13 28.32
C GLN A 289 9.31 18.53 28.82
N VAL A 290 8.72 19.36 27.97
CA VAL A 290 8.27 20.72 28.34
C VAL A 290 7.17 20.67 29.40
N GLU A 291 6.20 19.77 29.25
CA GLU A 291 5.11 19.57 30.22
C GLU A 291 5.64 19.07 31.57
N GLU A 292 6.65 18.20 31.58
CA GLU A 292 7.28 17.73 32.82
C GLU A 292 8.04 18.85 33.53
N ILE A 293 8.81 19.67 32.80
CA ILE A 293 9.50 20.84 33.38
C ILE A 293 8.46 21.83 33.93
N GLN A 294 7.40 22.12 33.16
CA GLN A 294 6.34 23.02 33.58
C GLN A 294 5.64 22.54 34.86
N HIS A 295 5.42 21.25 34.99
CA HIS A 295 4.77 20.65 36.17
C HIS A 295 5.63 20.76 37.43
N ARG A 296 6.93 20.58 37.32
CA ARG A 296 7.84 20.50 38.48
C ARG A 296 8.46 21.83 38.85
N GLN A 297 8.89 22.64 37.89
CA GLN A 297 9.72 23.81 38.10
C GLN A 297 8.96 25.10 37.78
N GLY A 298 7.86 24.96 37.10
CA GLY A 298 7.06 26.10 36.71
C GLY A 298 7.22 26.45 35.23
N ARG A 299 6.49 27.47 34.84
CA ARG A 299 6.36 27.82 33.43
C ARG A 299 7.58 28.58 32.91
N ASP A 300 8.18 29.44 33.72
CA ASP A 300 9.28 30.26 33.29
C ASP A 300 10.48 29.40 32.91
N GLU A 301 10.79 28.39 33.69
CA GLU A 301 11.82 27.40 33.43
C GLU A 301 11.53 26.59 32.17
N ALA A 302 10.25 26.25 31.92
CA ALA A 302 9.84 25.58 30.70
C ALA A 302 10.04 26.46 29.45
N VAL A 303 9.77 27.77 29.56
CA VAL A 303 10.03 28.77 28.50
C VAL A 303 11.53 28.92 28.24
N ASP A 304 12.34 28.99 29.27
CA ASP A 304 13.78 29.10 29.16
C ASP A 304 14.40 27.87 28.53
N PHE A 305 14.02 26.68 29.00
CA PHE A 305 14.41 25.40 28.41
C PHE A 305 14.04 25.33 26.90
N LEU A 306 12.79 25.63 26.57
CA LEU A 306 12.32 25.57 25.20
C LEU A 306 12.97 26.59 24.28
N THR A 307 13.27 27.79 24.83
CA THR A 307 14.01 28.85 24.11
C THR A 307 15.42 28.36 23.75
N ASP A 308 16.13 27.77 24.71
CA ASP A 308 17.49 27.28 24.50
C ASP A 308 17.49 26.04 23.59
N TRP A 309 16.47 25.15 23.72
CA TRP A 309 16.34 24.01 22.86
C TRP A 309 16.10 24.42 21.39
N VAL A 310 15.20 25.38 21.14
CA VAL A 310 14.90 25.88 19.78
C VAL A 310 16.12 26.60 19.16
N ARG A 311 16.97 27.27 19.97
CA ARG A 311 18.22 27.86 19.47
C ARG A 311 19.21 26.80 18.98
N LYS A 312 19.28 25.65 19.68
CA LYS A 312 20.17 24.54 19.31
C LYS A 312 19.58 23.72 18.18
N ASN A 313 18.28 23.51 18.20
CA ASN A 313 17.51 22.67 17.29
C ASN A 313 16.40 23.49 16.63
N PRO A 314 16.69 24.30 15.60
CA PRO A 314 15.70 25.17 14.96
C PRO A 314 14.69 24.34 14.16
N THR A 315 13.60 23.95 14.81
CA THR A 315 12.51 23.17 14.23
C THR A 315 11.21 23.96 14.27
N LEU A 316 10.34 23.73 13.28
CA LEU A 316 9.02 24.38 13.23
C LEU A 316 8.14 23.95 14.42
N HIS A 317 8.24 22.69 14.83
CA HIS A 317 7.50 22.17 16.00
C HIS A 317 7.97 22.83 17.30
N GLY A 318 9.28 23.00 17.49
CA GLY A 318 9.85 23.71 18.63
C GLY A 318 9.39 25.16 18.69
N LEU A 319 9.45 25.87 17.55
CA LEU A 319 8.99 27.23 17.45
C LEU A 319 7.49 27.38 17.78
N ARG A 320 6.64 26.50 17.25
CA ARG A 320 5.21 26.45 17.56
C ARG A 320 4.97 26.25 19.05
N SER A 321 5.67 25.29 19.67
CA SER A 321 5.57 25.02 21.12
C SER A 321 5.94 26.24 21.94
N LEU A 322 7.02 26.95 21.55
CA LEU A 322 7.47 28.17 22.22
C LEU A 322 6.44 29.33 22.10
N VAL A 323 5.88 29.53 20.90
CA VAL A 323 4.85 30.53 20.65
C VAL A 323 3.59 30.22 21.46
N ASN A 324 3.15 28.96 21.48
CA ASN A 324 1.98 28.55 22.26
C ASN A 324 2.19 28.77 23.76
N LEU A 325 3.37 28.42 24.28
CA LEU A 325 3.70 28.57 25.68
C LEU A 325 3.77 30.08 26.07
N LYS A 326 4.31 30.93 25.23
CA LYS A 326 4.34 32.38 25.45
C LYS A 326 2.99 33.07 25.27
N ASN A 327 2.17 32.69 24.33
CA ASN A 327 0.82 33.25 24.13
C ASN A 327 -0.14 33.01 25.29
N MET A 328 0.00 31.93 26.03
CA MET A 328 -0.76 31.69 27.26
C MET A 328 -0.48 32.79 28.30
N GLU A 329 0.65 33.49 28.21
CA GLU A 329 1.06 34.60 29.08
C GLU A 329 0.32 35.92 28.76
N LEU A 330 0.23 36.25 27.45
CA LEU A 330 -0.30 37.52 26.95
C LEU A 330 -1.84 37.59 27.05
N ASN A 331 -2.55 36.46 26.89
CA ASN A 331 -3.99 36.41 27.02
C ASN A 331 -4.52 36.69 28.44
N SER A 332 -3.64 36.73 29.45
CA SER A 332 -3.97 37.14 30.82
C SER A 332 -3.84 38.65 31.08
N THR A 333 -3.18 39.40 30.21
CA THR A 333 -2.81 40.82 30.48
C THR A 333 -3.15 41.79 29.36
N THR A 334 -3.37 41.38 28.12
CA THR A 334 -3.72 42.26 26.99
C THR A 334 -4.69 41.62 26.00
N PRO A 335 -5.66 42.41 25.44
CA PRO A 335 -6.68 41.86 24.56
C PRO A 335 -6.22 41.49 23.11
N GLU A 336 -5.02 41.89 22.73
CA GLU A 336 -4.45 41.60 21.40
C GLU A 336 -2.98 41.17 21.56
N SER A 337 -2.73 39.84 21.42
CA SER A 337 -1.37 39.31 21.43
C SER A 337 -0.66 39.67 20.11
N GLU A 338 0.48 40.33 20.16
CA GLU A 338 1.36 40.61 19.00
C GLU A 338 1.81 39.31 18.31
N LEU A 339 1.69 38.17 18.98
CA LEU A 339 2.07 36.85 18.49
C LEU A 339 0.90 36.07 17.80
N GLU A 340 -0.34 36.56 17.89
CA GLU A 340 -1.51 35.91 17.31
C GLU A 340 -1.41 35.70 15.79
N PRO A 341 -0.92 36.67 14.99
CA PRO A 341 -0.69 36.45 13.55
C PRO A 341 0.37 35.39 13.29
N LEU A 342 1.43 35.33 14.09
CA LEU A 342 2.47 34.32 13.96
C LEU A 342 1.94 32.91 14.31
N GLN A 343 1.13 32.83 15.37
CA GLN A 343 0.46 31.58 15.75
C GLN A 343 -0.48 31.09 14.64
N THR A 344 -1.29 31.99 14.07
CA THR A 344 -2.20 31.67 12.95
C THR A 344 -1.44 31.15 11.74
N LEU A 345 -0.31 31.79 11.39
CA LEU A 345 0.56 31.34 10.30
C LEU A 345 1.16 29.96 10.59
N LEU A 346 1.71 29.77 11.79
CA LEU A 346 2.26 28.46 12.18
C LEU A 346 1.18 27.37 12.15
N VAL A 347 -0.01 27.64 12.68
CA VAL A 347 -1.13 26.68 12.62
C VAL A 347 -1.49 26.34 11.18
N SER A 348 -1.60 27.35 10.30
CA SER A 348 -1.93 27.13 8.89
C SER A 348 -0.87 26.32 8.13
N MET A 349 0.41 26.47 8.46
CA MET A 349 1.51 25.69 7.89
C MET A 349 1.47 24.23 8.34
N PHE A 350 1.02 23.96 9.57
CA PHE A 350 0.94 22.59 10.11
C PHE A 350 -0.37 21.87 9.82
N ASP A 351 -1.45 22.59 9.53
CA ASP A 351 -2.76 21.99 9.22
C ASP A 351 -2.78 21.30 7.84
N THR A 352 -1.83 21.62 6.99
CA THR A 352 -1.69 21.04 5.65
C THR A 352 -0.85 19.78 5.61
N ASP A 353 0.04 19.55 6.61
CA ASP A 353 0.95 18.40 6.61
C ASP A 353 0.50 17.35 7.62
N GLY A 354 0.24 16.13 7.13
CA GLY A 354 -0.08 14.99 7.98
C GLY A 354 1.09 14.61 8.88
N MET A 355 0.80 14.21 10.12
CA MET A 355 1.80 13.76 11.10
C MET A 355 2.49 12.45 10.69
N TYR A 356 1.89 11.69 9.78
CA TYR A 356 2.37 10.38 9.31
C TYR A 356 2.38 10.33 7.80
N ARG A 357 3.43 9.71 7.23
CA ARG A 357 3.58 9.57 5.78
C ARG A 357 3.87 8.12 5.40
N CYS A 358 3.18 7.63 4.37
CA CYS A 358 3.46 6.32 3.80
C CYS A 358 4.71 6.37 2.91
N ARG A 359 5.70 5.50 3.19
CA ARG A 359 6.96 5.42 2.43
C ARG A 359 6.76 4.84 1.02
N GLN A 360 5.67 4.10 0.79
CA GLN A 360 5.41 3.45 -0.49
C GLN A 360 4.61 4.32 -1.46
N CYS A 361 3.52 4.95 -1.02
CA CYS A 361 2.62 5.69 -1.90
C CYS A 361 2.52 7.19 -1.60
N GLY A 362 3.20 7.68 -0.55
CA GLY A 362 3.18 9.08 -0.16
C GLY A 362 1.90 9.54 0.56
N PHE A 363 0.94 8.65 0.83
CA PHE A 363 -0.27 9.01 1.60
C PHE A 363 0.13 9.65 2.93
N THR A 364 -0.47 10.79 3.26
CA THR A 364 -0.27 11.52 4.51
C THR A 364 -1.55 11.52 5.33
N GLY A 365 -1.42 11.44 6.66
CA GLY A 365 -2.55 11.42 7.58
C GLY A 365 -2.19 11.98 8.96
N ARG A 366 -3.21 12.35 9.75
CA ARG A 366 -3.04 12.84 11.13
C ARG A 366 -2.95 11.70 12.15
N THR A 367 -3.38 10.51 11.78
CA THR A 367 -3.36 9.31 12.62
C THR A 367 -2.45 8.26 12.01
N LEU A 368 -1.79 7.47 12.86
CA LEU A 368 -1.01 6.31 12.44
C LEU A 368 -1.94 5.19 11.99
N HIS A 369 -1.72 4.71 10.77
CA HIS A 369 -2.37 3.50 10.27
C HIS A 369 -1.32 2.43 10.02
N TRP A 370 -1.41 1.31 10.69
CA TRP A 370 -0.50 0.18 10.49
C TRP A 370 -0.65 -0.44 9.11
N GLN A 371 -1.87 -0.45 8.56
CA GLN A 371 -2.12 -0.69 7.14
C GLN A 371 -2.45 0.63 6.43
N CYS A 372 -1.66 1.01 5.44
CA CYS A 372 -1.85 2.26 4.71
C CYS A 372 -3.22 2.29 3.99
N PRO A 373 -4.07 3.31 4.19
CA PRO A 373 -5.35 3.43 3.51
C PRO A 373 -5.22 3.52 1.98
N GLY A 374 -4.15 4.13 1.48
CA GLY A 374 -3.93 4.33 0.05
C GLY A 374 -3.44 3.08 -0.68
N CYS A 375 -2.32 2.49 -0.24
CA CYS A 375 -1.70 1.36 -0.94
C CYS A 375 -1.93 0.00 -0.28
N LYS A 376 -2.61 -0.06 0.87
CA LYS A 376 -2.86 -1.26 1.68
C LYS A 376 -1.59 -1.98 2.17
N GLY A 377 -0.42 -1.36 2.02
CA GLY A 377 0.82 -1.91 2.54
C GLY A 377 0.87 -1.82 4.07
N TRP A 378 1.34 -2.90 4.71
CA TRP A 378 1.52 -2.98 6.16
C TRP A 378 2.83 -2.30 6.59
N TYR A 379 2.81 -1.63 7.75
CA TYR A 379 3.99 -0.99 8.37
C TYR A 379 4.70 0.02 7.43
N MET A 380 3.91 0.68 6.55
CA MET A 380 4.45 1.63 5.58
C MET A 380 4.38 3.09 6.03
N GLN A 381 3.58 3.41 7.04
CA GLN A 381 3.51 4.75 7.60
C GLN A 381 4.55 4.95 8.70
N ALA A 382 5.17 6.10 8.70
CA ALA A 382 6.07 6.55 9.77
C ALA A 382 5.74 7.98 10.15
N PRO A 383 6.01 8.39 11.40
CA PRO A 383 5.95 9.79 11.81
C PRO A 383 6.83 10.66 10.89
N VAL A 384 6.33 11.84 10.54
CA VAL A 384 7.09 12.81 9.75
C VAL A 384 8.03 13.54 10.70
N THR A 385 9.33 13.47 10.41
CA THR A 385 10.37 14.24 11.11
C THR A 385 10.66 15.54 10.35
N ASP A 386 11.11 16.58 11.05
CA ASP A 386 11.40 17.90 10.47
C ASP A 386 12.38 17.88 9.30
N GLU A 387 13.26 16.86 9.20
CA GLU A 387 14.16 16.66 8.05
C GLU A 387 13.42 16.48 6.71
N HIS A 388 12.19 15.97 6.74
CA HIS A 388 11.40 15.78 5.54
C HIS A 388 10.69 17.06 5.07
N LEU A 389 10.46 18.02 5.95
CA LEU A 389 9.83 19.31 5.63
C LEU A 389 10.80 20.24 4.88
N VAL A 390 12.08 20.20 5.22
CA VAL A 390 13.12 21.06 4.59
C VAL A 390 13.45 20.60 3.16
N LYS A 391 13.27 19.32 2.83
CA LYS A 391 13.57 18.78 1.48
C LYS A 391 12.48 19.05 0.43
N GLN A 392 11.31 19.53 0.81
CA GLN A 392 10.21 19.83 -0.12
C GLN A 392 10.19 21.28 -0.60
N THR A 393 11.02 22.16 -0.02
CA THR A 393 11.14 23.57 -0.41
C THR A 393 12.32 23.88 -1.33
N ASN A 394 13.03 22.88 -1.81
CA ASN A 394 14.02 22.93 -2.86
C ASN A 394 13.60 22.01 -4.01
#